data_53ed63e0fbf2e1e342927eb8e39a7bcf
#
_entry.id   53ed63e0fbf2e1e342927eb8e39a7bcf
#
_cell.length_a   1.000
_cell.length_b   1.000
_cell.length_c   1.000
_cell.angle_alpha   90.00
_cell.angle_beta   90.00
_cell.angle_gamma   90.00
#
_symmetry.space_group_name_H-M   'P 1'
#
loop_
_entity.id
_entity.type
_entity.pdbx_description
1 polymer ?
#
loop_
_entity_poly.entity_id
_entity_poly.type
_entity_poly.pdbx_seq_one_letter_code
_entity_poly.pdbx_strand_id
1 'polypeptide(L)'
;TGFSEEVLEEAGKISEKLNKTDLKGREDLRGKTIVTIDGADARDFDDAVRVEKTQDGDYILYVCIADVSHYVREGSALDREALLRGCSVYFPDRVFPMLPEELSNGVCSLNEGEDRLTLTAEMTISAGGDVTGYRIYESVIRSSARLIYGDISDLLEGGDEELQEKYEELLPMLCDMRDLAEILFKKRSGEGSIDFEVPEPHICTDEDGAVLFVEPGERR
;
A
#
# COMPACT_ATOMS: atom_id res chain seq x y z
N THR A 1 23.09 0.61 -14.72
CA THR A 1 21.73 0.47 -14.16
C THR A 1 21.44 1.42 -12.99
N GLY A 2 22.42 2.21 -12.55
CA GLY A 2 22.21 3.29 -11.57
C GLY A 2 21.41 4.45 -12.16
N PHE A 3 20.98 5.36 -11.30
CA PHE A 3 20.39 6.64 -11.72
C PHE A 3 21.50 7.61 -12.15
N SER A 4 21.16 8.56 -13.04
CA SER A 4 22.09 9.63 -13.42
C SER A 4 22.32 10.62 -12.27
N GLU A 5 23.42 11.37 -12.34
CA GLU A 5 23.74 12.39 -11.33
C GLU A 5 22.63 13.45 -11.23
N GLU A 6 22.05 13.87 -12.37
CA GLU A 6 20.93 14.82 -12.43
C GLU A 6 19.69 14.32 -11.65
N VAL A 7 19.36 13.03 -11.79
CA VAL A 7 18.23 12.39 -11.08
C VAL A 7 18.49 12.33 -9.57
N LEU A 8 19.71 11.93 -9.18
CA LEU A 8 20.09 11.84 -7.76
C LEU A 8 20.16 13.22 -7.09
N GLU A 9 20.63 14.23 -7.80
CA GLU A 9 20.62 15.62 -7.31
C GLU A 9 19.20 16.14 -7.12
N GLU A 10 18.27 15.80 -8.02
CA GLU A 10 16.87 16.20 -7.90
C GLU A 10 16.20 15.48 -6.70
N ALA A 11 16.40 14.17 -6.58
CA ALA A 11 15.90 13.39 -5.46
C ALA A 11 16.40 13.92 -4.10
N GLY A 12 17.70 14.23 -4.01
CA GLY A 12 18.32 14.76 -2.79
C GLY A 12 17.84 16.16 -2.36
N LYS A 13 17.11 16.88 -3.21
CA LYS A 13 16.49 18.18 -2.86
C LYS A 13 15.10 18.02 -2.23
N ILE A 14 14.51 16.84 -2.31
CA ILE A 14 13.19 16.55 -1.77
C ILE A 14 13.32 16.39 -0.26
N SER A 15 12.54 17.16 0.49
CA SER A 15 12.52 17.09 1.95
C SER A 15 11.60 15.96 2.45
N GLU A 16 12.09 15.16 3.36
CA GLU A 16 11.27 14.16 4.06
C GLU A 16 10.20 14.78 4.96
N LYS A 17 10.42 16.03 5.41
CA LYS A 17 9.48 16.73 6.29
C LYS A 17 8.53 17.60 5.48
N LEU A 18 7.25 17.33 5.65
CA LEU A 18 6.18 18.14 5.07
C LEU A 18 6.18 19.54 5.69
N ASN A 19 6.01 20.52 4.84
CA ASN A 19 5.87 21.92 5.24
C ASN A 19 4.40 22.38 5.11
N LYS A 20 4.10 23.59 5.58
CA LYS A 20 2.73 24.14 5.54
C LYS A 20 2.19 24.31 4.11
N THR A 21 3.05 24.47 3.13
CA THR A 21 2.64 24.63 1.72
C THR A 21 2.18 23.29 1.16
N ASP A 22 2.85 22.19 1.53
CA ASP A 22 2.51 20.83 1.09
C ASP A 22 1.13 20.41 1.61
N LEU A 23 0.75 20.89 2.80
CA LEU A 23 -0.53 20.59 3.44
C LEU A 23 -1.69 21.48 2.95
N LYS A 24 -1.40 22.53 2.19
CA LYS A 24 -2.42 23.50 1.78
C LYS A 24 -3.41 22.89 0.79
N GLY A 25 -4.69 22.91 1.17
CA GLY A 25 -5.79 22.39 0.32
C GLY A 25 -6.04 20.89 0.46
N ARG A 26 -5.21 20.17 1.23
CA ARG A 26 -5.36 18.74 1.50
C ARG A 26 -6.28 18.49 2.69
N GLU A 27 -7.06 17.43 2.62
CA GLU A 27 -7.82 16.94 3.79
C GLU A 27 -6.88 16.27 4.79
N ASP A 28 -7.08 16.59 6.07
CA ASP A 28 -6.29 16.02 7.15
C ASP A 28 -6.94 14.73 7.68
N LEU A 29 -6.40 13.59 7.29
CA LEU A 29 -6.85 12.26 7.72
C LEU A 29 -5.94 11.64 8.78
N ARG A 30 -4.97 12.37 9.33
CA ARG A 30 -4.00 11.86 10.33
C ARG A 30 -4.64 11.39 11.63
N GLY A 31 -5.86 11.84 11.92
CA GLY A 31 -6.64 11.37 13.06
C GLY A 31 -7.46 10.10 12.82
N LYS A 32 -7.42 9.56 11.60
CA LYS A 32 -8.08 8.29 11.26
C LYS A 32 -7.11 7.12 11.39
N THR A 33 -7.59 6.00 11.90
CA THR A 33 -6.82 4.76 11.89
C THR A 33 -6.75 4.22 10.47
N ILE A 34 -5.64 4.42 9.79
CA ILE A 34 -5.35 3.97 8.42
C ILE A 34 -4.11 3.08 8.50
N VAL A 35 -4.08 1.96 7.80
CA VAL A 35 -3.00 0.98 7.88
C VAL A 35 -2.49 0.60 6.49
N THR A 36 -1.23 0.19 6.39
CA THR A 36 -0.68 -0.50 5.22
C THR A 36 -0.68 -2.00 5.48
N ILE A 37 -0.89 -2.82 4.44
CA ILE A 37 -0.90 -4.28 4.51
C ILE A 37 -0.10 -4.82 3.33
N ASP A 38 1.09 -5.37 3.59
CA ASP A 38 2.07 -5.72 2.57
C ASP A 38 2.80 -7.03 2.90
N GLY A 39 3.68 -7.46 2.00
CA GLY A 39 4.60 -8.56 2.27
C GLY A 39 5.63 -8.19 3.35
N ALA A 40 6.19 -9.20 4.02
CA ALA A 40 7.15 -8.99 5.12
C ALA A 40 8.39 -8.19 4.68
N ASP A 41 8.84 -8.39 3.45
CA ASP A 41 10.05 -7.77 2.88
C ASP A 41 9.80 -6.45 2.15
N ALA A 42 8.53 -6.01 2.03
CA ALA A 42 8.17 -4.75 1.37
C ALA A 42 8.73 -3.54 2.13
N ARG A 43 9.15 -2.52 1.38
CA ARG A 43 9.66 -1.24 1.89
C ARG A 43 9.02 -0.03 1.22
N ASP A 44 8.37 -0.25 0.11
CA ASP A 44 7.69 0.71 -0.75
C ASP A 44 6.17 0.55 -0.57
N PHE A 45 5.63 1.19 0.47
CA PHE A 45 4.19 1.11 0.79
C PHE A 45 3.44 2.15 -0.02
N ASP A 46 2.87 1.72 -1.15
CA ASP A 46 2.22 2.62 -2.10
C ASP A 46 0.77 2.94 -1.72
N ASP A 47 0.11 2.04 -0.97
CA ASP A 47 -1.28 2.18 -0.57
C ASP A 47 -1.52 1.93 0.92
N ALA A 48 -2.52 2.62 1.46
CA ALA A 48 -3.00 2.43 2.82
C ALA A 48 -4.53 2.45 2.81
N VAL A 49 -5.12 1.67 3.70
CA VAL A 49 -6.55 1.40 3.69
C VAL A 49 -7.19 1.59 5.07
N ARG A 50 -8.48 1.92 5.04
CA ARG A 50 -9.36 1.95 6.20
C ARG A 50 -10.77 1.56 5.78
N VAL A 51 -11.47 0.81 6.61
CA VAL A 51 -12.90 0.53 6.46
C VAL A 51 -13.64 0.99 7.72
N GLU A 52 -14.79 1.61 7.53
CA GLU A 52 -15.74 1.95 8.57
C GLU A 52 -17.08 1.34 8.21
N LYS A 53 -17.68 0.57 9.10
CA LYS A 53 -19.04 0.05 8.91
C LYS A 53 -20.04 1.05 9.49
N THR A 54 -21.04 1.44 8.69
CA THR A 54 -22.09 2.38 9.11
C THR A 54 -23.17 1.66 9.92
N GLN A 55 -24.00 2.44 10.63
CA GLN A 55 -25.12 1.88 11.39
C GLN A 55 -26.17 1.21 10.49
N ASP A 56 -26.27 1.62 9.23
CA ASP A 56 -27.19 1.05 8.23
C ASP A 56 -26.65 -0.22 7.58
N GLY A 57 -25.41 -0.63 7.91
CA GLY A 57 -24.76 -1.83 7.41
C GLY A 57 -23.97 -1.63 6.11
N ASP A 58 -23.89 -0.41 5.60
CA ASP A 58 -23.01 -0.03 4.49
C ASP A 58 -21.57 0.15 4.99
N TYR A 59 -20.63 0.27 4.07
CA TYR A 59 -19.21 0.46 4.37
C TYR A 59 -18.70 1.78 3.77
N ILE A 60 -17.80 2.44 4.49
CA ILE A 60 -17.00 3.53 3.95
C ILE A 60 -15.57 3.01 3.84
N LEU A 61 -15.09 2.85 2.60
CA LEU A 61 -13.74 2.41 2.28
C LEU A 61 -12.88 3.62 1.90
N TYR A 62 -11.76 3.80 2.59
CA TYR A 62 -10.71 4.74 2.23
C TYR A 62 -9.56 3.97 1.60
N VAL A 63 -9.17 4.37 0.40
CA VAL A 63 -7.95 3.89 -0.27
C VAL A 63 -7.07 5.12 -0.48
N CYS A 64 -5.95 5.16 0.22
CA CYS A 64 -5.00 6.26 0.22
C CYS A 64 -3.77 5.83 -0.58
N ILE A 65 -3.55 6.41 -1.74
CA ILE A 65 -2.39 6.11 -2.60
C ILE A 65 -1.35 7.22 -2.41
N ALA A 66 -0.08 6.85 -2.27
CA ALA A 66 1.02 7.80 -2.16
C ALA A 66 0.99 8.83 -3.31
N ASP A 67 1.02 10.13 -2.98
CA ASP A 67 0.99 11.20 -3.97
C ASP A 67 2.38 11.45 -4.55
N VAL A 68 2.85 10.49 -5.35
CA VAL A 68 4.15 10.55 -6.04
C VAL A 68 4.24 11.77 -6.94
N SER A 69 3.12 12.20 -7.54
CA SER A 69 3.06 13.35 -8.45
C SER A 69 3.36 14.71 -7.77
N HIS A 70 3.23 14.75 -6.43
CA HIS A 70 3.68 15.92 -5.66
C HIS A 70 5.19 16.13 -5.76
N TYR A 71 5.95 15.05 -5.77
CA TYR A 71 7.42 15.04 -5.76
C TYR A 71 8.01 14.92 -7.16
N VAL A 72 7.47 14.05 -8.00
CA VAL A 72 7.90 13.81 -9.37
C VAL A 72 7.09 14.69 -10.32
N ARG A 73 7.68 15.83 -10.72
CA ARG A 73 7.00 16.81 -11.57
C ARG A 73 7.19 16.49 -13.04
N GLU A 74 6.14 16.71 -13.83
CA GLU A 74 6.17 16.53 -15.29
C GLU A 74 7.36 17.25 -15.93
N GLY A 75 8.13 16.56 -16.74
CA GLY A 75 9.31 17.04 -17.44
C GLY A 75 10.56 17.19 -16.57
N SER A 76 10.53 16.83 -15.29
CA SER A 76 11.71 16.80 -14.42
C SER A 76 12.67 15.67 -14.79
N ALA A 77 13.86 15.64 -14.21
CA ALA A 77 14.80 14.53 -14.43
C ALA A 77 14.26 13.21 -13.87
N LEU A 78 13.62 13.27 -12.71
CA LEU A 78 12.93 12.11 -12.11
C LEU A 78 11.81 11.57 -13.01
N ASP A 79 10.97 12.45 -13.56
CA ASP A 79 9.86 12.06 -14.44
C ASP A 79 10.36 11.40 -15.73
N ARG A 80 11.37 12.01 -16.39
CA ARG A 80 11.96 11.43 -17.61
C ARG A 80 12.59 10.06 -17.36
N GLU A 81 13.30 9.90 -16.25
CA GLU A 81 13.91 8.62 -15.88
C GLU A 81 12.85 7.58 -15.54
N ALA A 82 11.83 7.94 -14.76
CA ALA A 82 10.73 7.06 -14.41
C ALA A 82 9.96 6.58 -15.66
N LEU A 83 9.68 7.48 -16.60
CA LEU A 83 9.05 7.16 -17.88
C LEU A 83 9.92 6.21 -18.71
N LEU A 84 11.23 6.39 -18.72
CA LEU A 84 12.18 5.55 -19.44
C LEU A 84 12.25 4.13 -18.85
N ARG A 85 12.21 4.01 -17.51
CA ARG A 85 12.21 2.70 -16.80
C ARG A 85 10.87 2.00 -16.91
N GLY A 86 9.77 2.74 -16.82
CA GLY A 86 8.39 2.27 -16.95
C GLY A 86 7.83 1.54 -15.73
N CYS A 87 8.67 0.80 -14.98
CA CYS A 87 8.30 0.13 -13.72
C CYS A 87 9.54 -0.21 -12.89
N SER A 88 9.33 -0.57 -11.63
CA SER A 88 10.36 -1.29 -10.84
C SER A 88 10.42 -2.75 -11.29
N VAL A 89 11.61 -3.34 -11.27
CA VAL A 89 11.84 -4.75 -11.63
C VAL A 89 12.45 -5.47 -10.43
N TYR A 90 11.75 -6.48 -9.94
CA TYR A 90 12.13 -7.26 -8.77
C TYR A 90 12.76 -8.59 -9.20
N PHE A 91 14.02 -8.80 -8.80
CA PHE A 91 14.73 -10.07 -8.94
C PHE A 91 14.85 -10.72 -7.56
N PRO A 92 15.11 -12.03 -7.48
CA PRO A 92 15.23 -12.72 -6.20
C PRO A 92 16.29 -12.13 -5.25
N ASP A 93 17.34 -11.51 -5.81
CA ASP A 93 18.50 -11.00 -5.08
C ASP A 93 18.60 -9.47 -5.05
N ARG A 94 17.82 -8.77 -5.87
CA ARG A 94 17.90 -7.30 -6.02
C ARG A 94 16.68 -6.67 -6.67
N VAL A 95 16.51 -5.37 -6.45
CA VAL A 95 15.47 -4.55 -7.12
C VAL A 95 16.14 -3.52 -8.02
N PHE A 96 15.58 -3.31 -9.22
CA PHE A 96 15.85 -2.14 -10.06
C PHE A 96 14.67 -1.20 -9.96
N PRO A 97 14.69 -0.21 -9.05
CA PRO A 97 13.53 0.63 -8.78
C PRO A 97 13.29 1.63 -9.92
N MET A 98 12.02 1.97 -10.14
CA MET A 98 11.62 3.01 -11.10
C MET A 98 12.05 4.40 -10.63
N LEU A 99 12.01 4.66 -9.34
CA LEU A 99 12.43 5.89 -8.68
C LEU A 99 13.58 5.62 -7.71
N PRO A 100 14.44 6.62 -7.40
CA PRO A 100 15.45 6.50 -6.33
C PRO A 100 14.81 6.08 -5.00
N GLU A 101 15.56 5.32 -4.19
CA GLU A 101 15.08 4.78 -2.92
C GLU A 101 14.67 5.86 -1.92
N GLU A 102 15.26 7.05 -1.99
CA GLU A 102 14.87 8.21 -1.19
C GLU A 102 13.41 8.63 -1.43
N LEU A 103 12.88 8.32 -2.63
CA LEU A 103 11.47 8.52 -2.93
C LEU A 103 10.67 7.25 -2.63
N SER A 104 11.01 6.13 -3.26
CA SER A 104 10.19 4.91 -3.21
C SER A 104 10.06 4.32 -1.80
N ASN A 105 11.15 4.28 -1.03
CA ASN A 105 11.16 3.77 0.34
C ASN A 105 11.05 4.89 1.39
N GLY A 106 11.22 6.15 0.96
CA GLY A 106 11.22 7.37 1.78
C GLY A 106 9.90 8.12 1.72
N VAL A 107 9.92 9.29 1.06
CA VAL A 107 8.81 10.27 1.09
C VAL A 107 7.52 9.77 0.42
N CYS A 108 7.61 8.84 -0.53
CA CYS A 108 6.48 8.23 -1.20
C CYS A 108 6.00 6.94 -0.50
N SER A 109 6.79 6.36 0.42
CA SER A 109 6.36 5.20 1.18
C SER A 109 5.50 5.61 2.37
N LEU A 110 4.33 4.99 2.53
CA LEU A 110 3.36 5.30 3.60
C LEU A 110 3.78 4.66 4.93
N ASN A 111 5.00 4.99 5.38
CA ASN A 111 5.63 4.46 6.58
C ASN A 111 4.81 4.73 7.83
N GLU A 112 4.80 3.76 8.75
CA GLU A 112 4.09 3.84 10.03
C GLU A 112 4.57 5.05 10.87
N GLY A 113 3.61 5.80 11.41
CA GLY A 113 3.86 6.93 12.29
C GLY A 113 4.32 8.22 11.59
N GLU A 114 4.50 8.20 10.27
CA GLU A 114 4.96 9.34 9.50
C GLU A 114 3.84 10.04 8.71
N ASP A 115 3.92 11.37 8.63
CA ASP A 115 2.99 12.14 7.80
C ASP A 115 3.34 11.95 6.33
N ARG A 116 2.36 11.53 5.51
CA ARG A 116 2.54 11.29 4.07
C ARG A 116 1.42 11.93 3.27
N LEU A 117 1.79 12.47 2.11
CA LEU A 117 0.83 13.01 1.16
C LEU A 117 0.21 11.89 0.34
N THR A 118 -1.11 11.95 0.19
CA THR A 118 -1.85 10.92 -0.55
C THR A 118 -2.91 11.53 -1.45
N LEU A 119 -3.30 10.76 -2.47
CA LEU A 119 -4.59 10.88 -3.15
C LEU A 119 -5.50 9.82 -2.54
N THR A 120 -6.61 10.25 -1.95
CA THR A 120 -7.55 9.36 -1.28
C THR A 120 -8.81 9.20 -2.11
N ALA A 121 -9.18 7.94 -2.39
CA ALA A 121 -10.50 7.56 -2.83
C ALA A 121 -11.32 7.12 -1.61
N GLU A 122 -12.36 7.88 -1.29
CA GLU A 122 -13.33 7.55 -0.26
C GLU A 122 -14.61 7.06 -0.94
N MET A 123 -15.02 5.84 -0.66
CA MET A 123 -16.12 5.16 -1.34
C MET A 123 -17.16 4.70 -0.33
N THR A 124 -18.42 5.00 -0.60
CA THR A 124 -19.55 4.37 0.12
C THR A 124 -19.96 3.12 -0.65
N ILE A 125 -19.96 1.98 0.04
CA ILE A 125 -20.24 0.67 -0.54
C ILE A 125 -21.42 0.07 0.22
N SER A 126 -22.49 -0.28 -0.50
CA SER A 126 -23.66 -0.92 0.10
C SER A 126 -23.33 -2.30 0.68
N ALA A 127 -24.16 -2.82 1.57
CA ALA A 127 -24.07 -4.19 2.07
C ALA A 127 -24.08 -5.26 0.95
N GLY A 128 -24.52 -4.91 -0.26
CA GLY A 128 -24.48 -5.78 -1.45
C GLY A 128 -23.22 -5.63 -2.29
N GLY A 129 -22.29 -4.75 -1.91
CA GLY A 129 -21.03 -4.51 -2.63
C GLY A 129 -21.15 -3.49 -3.78
N ASP A 130 -22.23 -2.72 -3.88
CA ASP A 130 -22.37 -1.66 -4.88
C ASP A 130 -21.76 -0.36 -4.37
N VAL A 131 -20.92 0.29 -5.20
CA VAL A 131 -20.43 1.64 -4.91
C VAL A 131 -21.57 2.63 -5.13
N THR A 132 -22.12 3.17 -4.06
CA THR A 132 -23.27 4.10 -4.09
C THR A 132 -22.84 5.57 -4.13
N GLY A 133 -21.59 5.85 -3.76
CA GLY A 133 -21.01 7.19 -3.82
C GLY A 133 -19.49 7.12 -3.68
N TYR A 134 -18.81 8.13 -4.20
CA TYR A 134 -17.36 8.27 -4.01
C TYR A 134 -16.90 9.72 -4.15
N ARG A 135 -15.75 10.02 -3.59
CA ARG A 135 -14.99 11.25 -3.84
C ARG A 135 -13.49 10.92 -3.88
N ILE A 136 -12.76 11.67 -4.70
CA ILE A 136 -11.30 11.56 -4.80
C ILE A 136 -10.73 12.93 -4.48
N TYR A 137 -9.74 12.97 -3.58
CA TYR A 137 -9.17 14.24 -3.10
C TYR A 137 -7.73 14.06 -2.63
N GLU A 138 -6.98 15.16 -2.63
CA GLU A 138 -5.67 15.23 -2.02
C GLU A 138 -5.81 15.23 -0.50
N SER A 139 -4.96 14.45 0.18
CA SER A 139 -5.01 14.30 1.63
C SER A 139 -3.61 14.17 2.24
N VAL A 140 -3.56 14.22 3.55
CA VAL A 140 -2.42 13.84 4.36
C VAL A 140 -2.87 12.78 5.35
N ILE A 141 -2.13 11.68 5.41
CA ILE A 141 -2.36 10.60 6.36
C ILE A 141 -1.17 10.45 7.30
N ARG A 142 -1.38 9.67 8.37
CA ARG A 142 -0.32 9.04 9.16
C ARG A 142 -0.72 7.59 9.36
N SER A 143 0.03 6.67 8.75
CA SER A 143 -0.23 5.25 8.93
C SER A 143 -0.14 4.88 10.40
N SER A 144 -1.18 4.22 10.91
CA SER A 144 -1.27 3.81 12.32
C SER A 144 -0.52 2.52 12.60
N ALA A 145 -0.37 1.68 11.59
CA ALA A 145 0.37 0.42 11.69
C ALA A 145 0.79 -0.06 10.28
N ARG A 146 1.97 -0.68 10.21
CA ARG A 146 2.38 -1.53 9.11
C ARG A 146 1.99 -2.96 9.43
N LEU A 147 1.10 -3.53 8.65
CA LEU A 147 0.63 -4.90 8.81
C LEU A 147 1.24 -5.81 7.74
N ILE A 148 1.37 -7.10 8.06
CA ILE A 148 1.90 -8.12 7.16
C ILE A 148 0.77 -9.08 6.81
N TYR A 149 0.64 -9.48 5.54
CA TYR A 149 -0.43 -10.38 5.09
C TYR A 149 -0.53 -11.66 5.93
N GLY A 150 0.61 -12.29 6.26
CA GLY A 150 0.65 -13.49 7.09
C GLY A 150 0.08 -13.26 8.49
N ASP A 151 0.54 -12.20 9.18
CA ASP A 151 0.09 -11.86 10.52
C ASP A 151 -1.42 -11.60 10.56
N ILE A 152 -1.96 -10.92 9.52
CA ILE A 152 -3.40 -10.62 9.45
C ILE A 152 -4.22 -11.86 9.18
N SER A 153 -3.74 -12.79 8.34
CA SER A 153 -4.39 -14.08 8.12
C SER A 153 -4.48 -14.85 9.44
N ASP A 154 -3.35 -15.02 10.13
CA ASP A 154 -3.27 -15.74 11.40
C ASP A 154 -4.14 -15.07 12.50
N LEU A 155 -4.15 -13.73 12.54
CA LEU A 155 -4.99 -12.94 13.45
C LEU A 155 -6.48 -13.16 13.21
N LEU A 156 -6.93 -13.13 11.96
CA LEU A 156 -8.34 -13.27 11.59
C LEU A 156 -8.85 -14.72 11.72
N GLU A 157 -7.96 -15.71 11.61
CA GLU A 157 -8.26 -17.11 11.87
C GLU A 157 -8.29 -17.46 13.36
N GLY A 158 -7.83 -16.55 14.22
CA GLY A 158 -7.91 -16.70 15.68
C GLY A 158 -6.84 -17.60 16.29
N GLY A 159 -5.73 -17.82 15.57
CA GLY A 159 -4.69 -18.79 15.96
C GLY A 159 -3.56 -18.25 16.86
N ASP A 160 -3.38 -16.94 16.95
CA ASP A 160 -2.23 -16.31 17.64
C ASP A 160 -2.68 -15.29 18.69
N GLU A 161 -2.57 -15.67 19.98
CA GLU A 161 -2.94 -14.80 21.11
C GLU A 161 -2.03 -13.55 21.21
N GLU A 162 -0.76 -13.65 20.81
CA GLU A 162 0.20 -12.55 20.87
C GLU A 162 -0.13 -11.48 19.80
N LEU A 163 -0.50 -11.91 18.59
CA LEU A 163 -0.99 -11.02 17.54
C LEU A 163 -2.34 -10.37 17.91
N GLN A 164 -3.23 -11.12 18.57
CA GLN A 164 -4.51 -10.57 19.05
C GLN A 164 -4.30 -9.45 20.08
N GLU A 165 -3.39 -9.62 21.04
CA GLU A 165 -3.07 -8.60 22.03
C GLU A 165 -2.40 -7.39 21.35
N LYS A 166 -1.46 -7.63 20.43
CA LYS A 166 -0.74 -6.58 19.71
C LYS A 166 -1.66 -5.68 18.87
N TYR A 167 -2.67 -6.28 18.24
CA TYR A 167 -3.56 -5.58 17.29
C TYR A 167 -5.01 -5.46 17.79
N GLU A 168 -5.25 -5.57 19.11
CA GLU A 168 -6.58 -5.53 19.72
C GLU A 168 -7.41 -4.32 19.25
N GLU A 169 -6.81 -3.13 19.19
CA GLU A 169 -7.48 -1.90 18.77
C GLU A 169 -7.84 -1.88 17.27
N LEU A 170 -7.11 -2.63 16.44
CA LEU A 170 -7.32 -2.71 15.00
C LEU A 170 -8.29 -3.83 14.59
N LEU A 171 -8.45 -4.83 15.45
CA LEU A 171 -9.20 -6.05 15.14
C LEU A 171 -10.63 -5.78 14.64
N PRO A 172 -11.43 -4.86 15.22
CA PRO A 172 -12.76 -4.56 14.69
C PRO A 172 -12.73 -4.08 13.23
N MET A 173 -11.81 -3.17 12.90
CA MET A 173 -11.65 -2.65 11.54
C MET A 173 -11.17 -3.74 10.57
N LEU A 174 -10.24 -4.60 11.00
CA LEU A 174 -9.75 -5.71 10.18
C LEU A 174 -10.84 -6.74 9.89
N CYS A 175 -11.73 -7.01 10.86
CA CYS A 175 -12.91 -7.83 10.62
C CYS A 175 -13.85 -7.19 9.59
N ASP A 176 -14.11 -5.89 9.69
CA ASP A 176 -14.94 -5.17 8.72
C ASP A 176 -14.30 -5.16 7.32
N MET A 177 -12.96 -5.06 7.24
CA MET A 177 -12.21 -5.18 5.97
C MET A 177 -12.37 -6.57 5.35
N ARG A 178 -12.23 -7.63 6.13
CA ARG A 178 -12.44 -9.00 5.66
C ARG A 178 -13.87 -9.19 5.14
N ASP A 179 -14.87 -8.77 5.92
CA ASP A 179 -16.26 -8.90 5.54
C ASP A 179 -16.57 -8.16 4.23
N LEU A 180 -16.04 -6.93 4.08
CA LEU A 180 -16.17 -6.17 2.84
C LEU A 180 -15.44 -6.84 1.67
N ALA A 181 -14.23 -7.34 1.88
CA ALA A 181 -13.46 -8.06 0.86
C ALA A 181 -14.23 -9.29 0.35
N GLU A 182 -14.86 -10.06 1.25
CA GLU A 182 -15.71 -11.20 0.88
C GLU A 182 -16.94 -10.78 0.06
N ILE A 183 -17.60 -9.67 0.44
CA ILE A 183 -18.74 -9.14 -0.30
C ILE A 183 -18.33 -8.76 -1.72
N LEU A 184 -17.22 -8.02 -1.86
CA LEU A 184 -16.69 -7.59 -3.15
C LEU A 184 -16.22 -8.78 -4.00
N PHE A 185 -15.59 -9.78 -3.38
CA PHE A 185 -15.18 -11.01 -4.06
C PHE A 185 -16.39 -11.79 -4.59
N LYS A 186 -17.42 -12.03 -3.75
CA LYS A 186 -18.65 -12.72 -4.16
C LYS A 186 -19.35 -12.00 -5.30
N LYS A 187 -19.42 -10.66 -5.24
CA LYS A 187 -20.01 -9.86 -6.31
C LYS A 187 -19.24 -10.03 -7.64
N ARG A 188 -17.92 -9.82 -7.65
CA ARG A 188 -17.09 -9.99 -8.85
C ARG A 188 -17.18 -11.39 -9.43
N SER A 189 -17.18 -12.43 -8.58
CA SER A 189 -17.36 -13.82 -9.00
C SER A 189 -18.74 -14.04 -9.65
N GLY A 190 -19.79 -13.44 -9.10
CA GLY A 190 -21.14 -13.48 -9.68
C GLY A 190 -21.25 -12.76 -11.04
N GLU A 191 -20.41 -11.77 -11.29
CA GLU A 191 -20.31 -11.01 -12.53
C GLU A 191 -19.38 -11.66 -13.57
N GLY A 192 -18.79 -12.83 -13.25
CA GLY A 192 -17.97 -13.63 -14.18
C GLY A 192 -16.46 -13.45 -14.03
N SER A 193 -15.99 -12.84 -12.93
CA SER A 193 -14.58 -12.84 -12.60
C SER A 193 -14.10 -14.27 -12.32
N ILE A 194 -12.98 -14.64 -12.92
CA ILE A 194 -12.35 -15.96 -12.71
C ILE A 194 -11.15 -15.76 -11.79
N ASP A 195 -11.13 -16.49 -10.70
CA ASP A 195 -9.95 -16.56 -9.83
C ASP A 195 -9.11 -17.78 -10.20
N PHE A 196 -7.84 -17.53 -10.52
CA PHE A 196 -6.88 -18.58 -10.85
C PHE A 196 -5.98 -18.82 -9.62
N GLU A 197 -6.00 -20.03 -9.12
CA GLU A 197 -5.01 -20.48 -8.12
C GLU A 197 -3.67 -20.74 -8.80
N VAL A 198 -2.90 -19.68 -9.03
CA VAL A 198 -1.53 -19.80 -9.52
C VAL A 198 -0.60 -19.65 -8.31
N PRO A 199 0.14 -20.71 -7.90
CA PRO A 199 1.12 -20.59 -6.84
C PRO A 199 2.27 -19.67 -7.30
N GLU A 200 2.62 -18.68 -6.49
CA GLU A 200 3.79 -17.86 -6.73
C GLU A 200 5.04 -18.67 -6.36
N PRO A 201 6.02 -18.83 -7.27
CA PRO A 201 7.23 -19.57 -6.96
C PRO A 201 8.11 -18.77 -5.99
N HIS A 202 8.52 -19.39 -4.89
CA HIS A 202 9.53 -18.86 -4.00
C HIS A 202 10.92 -19.33 -4.48
N ILE A 203 11.78 -18.39 -4.84
CA ILE A 203 13.12 -18.65 -5.35
C ILE A 203 14.13 -18.42 -4.23
N CYS A 204 14.73 -19.49 -3.74
CA CYS A 204 15.79 -19.44 -2.74
C CYS A 204 17.15 -19.27 -3.42
N THR A 205 17.92 -18.26 -2.99
CA THR A 205 19.28 -17.98 -3.49
C THR A 205 20.31 -18.15 -2.38
N ASP A 206 21.56 -18.37 -2.76
CA ASP A 206 22.71 -18.28 -1.84
C ASP A 206 23.17 -16.83 -1.65
N GLU A 207 24.24 -16.65 -0.87
CA GLU A 207 24.83 -15.33 -0.57
C GLU A 207 25.37 -14.60 -1.82
N ASP A 208 25.69 -15.34 -2.88
CA ASP A 208 26.17 -14.83 -4.16
C ASP A 208 25.03 -14.56 -5.16
N GLY A 209 23.74 -14.83 -4.77
CA GLY A 209 22.56 -14.67 -5.61
C GLY A 209 22.34 -15.83 -6.58
N ALA A 210 23.06 -16.95 -6.47
CA ALA A 210 22.82 -18.13 -7.30
C ALA A 210 21.60 -18.90 -6.78
N VAL A 211 20.71 -19.31 -7.69
CA VAL A 211 19.49 -20.05 -7.34
C VAL A 211 19.86 -21.42 -6.78
N LEU A 212 19.47 -21.69 -5.53
CA LEU A 212 19.62 -22.98 -4.86
C LEU A 212 18.47 -23.92 -5.24
N PHE A 213 17.23 -23.46 -5.09
CA PHE A 213 16.03 -24.20 -5.44
C PHE A 213 14.85 -23.25 -5.64
N VAL A 214 13.77 -23.78 -6.23
CA VAL A 214 12.50 -23.10 -6.41
C VAL A 214 11.42 -23.98 -5.79
N GLU A 215 10.61 -23.41 -4.91
CA GLU A 215 9.47 -24.10 -4.31
C GLU A 215 8.17 -23.33 -4.59
N PRO A 216 7.01 -24.03 -4.64
CA PRO A 216 5.74 -23.36 -4.75
C PRO A 216 5.47 -22.59 -3.46
N GLY A 217 5.25 -21.27 -3.58
CA GLY A 217 4.79 -20.44 -2.48
C GLY A 217 3.34 -20.75 -2.13
N GLU A 218 2.98 -20.66 -0.87
CA GLU A 218 1.60 -20.72 -0.44
C GLU A 218 0.93 -19.37 -0.70
N ARG A 219 -0.22 -19.40 -1.38
CA ARG A 219 -1.10 -18.23 -1.49
C ARG A 219 -1.78 -18.04 -0.13
N ARG A 220 -1.42 -16.99 0.58
CA ARG A 220 -2.07 -16.58 1.83
C ARG A 220 -3.05 -15.45 1.62
#